data_3b48ac5e60f46dda053cb5d25ae83ac2
#
_entry.id   3b48ac5e60f46dda053cb5d25ae83ac2
#
_cell.length_a   1.000
_cell.length_b   1.000
_cell.length_c   1.000
_cell.angle_alpha   90.00
_cell.angle_beta   90.00
_cell.angle_gamma   90.00
#
_symmetry.space_group_name_H-M   'P 1'
#
loop_
_entity.id
_entity.type
_entity.pdbx_description
1 polymer ?
#
loop_
_entity_poly.entity_id
_entity_poly.type
_entity_poly.pdbx_seq_one_letter_code
_entity_poly.pdbx_strand_id
1 'polypeptide(L)'
;MDINNDVMLKRLTAIFFISGFSALIYQVCWQRMLFTGFGVDLTSITMIVSVFMAGLGIGAFFGGRIADWFPNKIIMIFCMIEMGIGLFGLISYSLIMGLQHTLIHANTLLLGTATFFLLLFPTFLMGTTLPLLTSFFNQFITNIGESIGTLYFYNTLGAALGSLATGFVLLNHLTLSQST
;
A
#
# COMPACT_ATOMS: atom_id res chain seq x y z
N MET A 1 30.76 4.30 8.04
CA MET A 1 29.68 4.48 7.02
C MET A 1 29.90 5.81 6.36
N ASP A 2 29.93 5.87 5.02
CA ASP A 2 30.17 7.14 4.34
C ASP A 2 28.98 8.08 4.53
N ILE A 3 29.23 9.38 4.73
CA ILE A 3 28.21 10.41 4.96
C ILE A 3 27.14 10.39 3.86
N ASN A 4 27.53 10.10 2.61
CA ASN A 4 26.59 9.98 1.48
C ASN A 4 25.61 8.81 1.64
N ASN A 5 26.07 7.68 2.14
CA ASN A 5 25.22 6.49 2.33
C ASN A 5 24.20 6.74 3.46
N ASP A 6 24.61 7.41 4.52
CA ASP A 6 23.73 7.74 5.66
C ASP A 6 22.60 8.69 5.25
N VAL A 7 22.91 9.70 4.44
CA VAL A 7 21.91 10.63 3.89
C VAL A 7 20.93 9.89 2.95
N MET A 8 21.44 8.98 2.12
CA MET A 8 20.60 8.20 1.21
C MET A 8 19.63 7.29 1.98
N LEU A 9 20.11 6.56 2.99
CA LEU A 9 19.27 5.68 3.83
C LEU A 9 18.19 6.48 4.56
N LYS A 10 18.51 7.65 5.13
CA LYS A 10 17.54 8.54 5.76
C LYS A 10 16.47 9.03 4.79
N ARG A 11 16.85 9.38 3.55
CA ARG A 11 15.87 9.77 2.51
C ARG A 11 14.94 8.63 2.14
N LEU A 12 15.46 7.42 1.96
CA LEU A 12 14.65 6.24 1.67
C LEU A 12 13.69 5.90 2.81
N THR A 13 14.15 6.03 4.05
CA THR A 13 13.31 5.86 5.25
C THR A 13 12.18 6.89 5.28
N ALA A 14 12.45 8.15 4.94
CA ALA A 14 11.42 9.19 4.86
C ALA A 14 10.41 8.92 3.72
N ILE A 15 10.87 8.47 2.56
CA ILE A 15 9.98 8.06 1.46
C ILE A 15 9.10 6.88 1.91
N PHE A 16 9.68 5.92 2.60
CA PHE A 16 8.94 4.75 3.08
C PHE A 16 7.94 5.08 4.20
N PHE A 17 8.21 6.09 5.01
CA PHE A 17 7.23 6.67 5.94
C PHE A 17 6.03 7.25 5.17
N ILE A 18 6.28 8.03 4.11
CA ILE A 18 5.23 8.62 3.27
C ILE A 18 4.44 7.52 2.54
N SER A 19 5.11 6.46 2.09
CA SER A 19 4.46 5.29 1.49
C SER A 19 3.48 4.63 2.46
N GLY A 20 3.89 4.36 3.70
CA GLY A 20 3.01 3.83 4.74
C GLY A 20 1.83 4.77 5.07
N PHE A 21 2.09 6.08 5.14
CA PHE A 21 1.07 7.10 5.34
C PHE A 21 0.01 7.04 4.23
N SER A 22 0.42 7.02 2.97
CA SER A 22 -0.47 6.95 1.81
C SER A 22 -1.22 5.61 1.74
N ALA A 23 -0.58 4.49 2.06
CA ALA A 23 -1.18 3.17 2.02
C ALA A 23 -2.42 3.07 2.94
N LEU A 24 -2.36 3.66 4.15
CA LEU A 24 -3.50 3.67 5.08
C LEU A 24 -4.58 4.68 4.68
N ILE A 25 -4.22 5.78 4.01
CA ILE A 25 -5.23 6.66 3.40
C ILE A 25 -6.03 5.85 2.37
N TYR A 26 -5.36 5.16 1.44
CA TYR A 26 -6.03 4.31 0.45
C TYR A 26 -6.90 3.25 1.11
N GLN A 27 -6.38 2.54 2.12
CA GLN A 27 -7.13 1.49 2.81
C GLN A 27 -8.46 2.02 3.38
N VAL A 28 -8.43 3.14 4.09
CA VAL A 28 -9.63 3.74 4.71
C VAL A 28 -10.58 4.29 3.65
N CYS A 29 -10.06 4.95 2.61
CA CYS A 29 -10.88 5.48 1.52
C CYS A 29 -11.55 4.34 0.72
N TRP A 30 -10.80 3.31 0.35
CA TRP A 30 -11.36 2.15 -0.36
C TRP A 30 -12.40 1.39 0.48
N GLN A 31 -12.17 1.25 1.78
CA GLN A 31 -13.17 0.68 2.69
C GLN A 31 -14.49 1.45 2.63
N ARG A 32 -14.44 2.78 2.65
CA ARG A 32 -15.63 3.62 2.55
C ARG A 32 -16.32 3.50 1.19
N MET A 33 -15.56 3.43 0.10
CA MET A 33 -16.11 3.19 -1.23
C MET A 33 -16.80 1.82 -1.31
N LEU A 34 -16.20 0.78 -0.72
CA LEU A 34 -16.80 -0.55 -0.67
C LEU A 34 -18.08 -0.59 0.15
N PHE A 35 -18.14 0.17 1.24
CA PHE A 35 -19.38 0.31 2.01
C PHE A 35 -20.55 0.81 1.16
N THR A 36 -20.29 1.77 0.28
CA THR A 36 -21.31 2.27 -0.65
C THR A 36 -21.82 1.19 -1.61
N GLY A 37 -20.93 0.30 -2.06
CA GLY A 37 -21.28 -0.79 -3.00
C GLY A 37 -21.93 -2.00 -2.35
N PHE A 38 -21.46 -2.41 -1.17
CA PHE A 38 -21.99 -3.57 -0.45
C PHE A 38 -23.15 -3.24 0.50
N GLY A 39 -23.30 -1.96 0.88
CA GLY A 39 -24.34 -1.51 1.79
C GLY A 39 -24.21 -2.02 3.23
N VAL A 40 -23.11 -2.68 3.60
CA VAL A 40 -22.85 -3.26 4.92
C VAL A 40 -21.40 -3.03 5.33
N ASP A 41 -21.19 -2.38 6.48
CA ASP A 41 -19.86 -2.07 7.00
C ASP A 41 -19.00 -3.32 7.24
N LEU A 42 -19.58 -4.36 7.85
CA LEU A 42 -18.85 -5.57 8.20
C LEU A 42 -18.28 -6.28 6.96
N THR A 43 -19.06 -6.38 5.90
CA THR A 43 -18.60 -6.99 4.63
C THR A 43 -17.47 -6.18 4.00
N SER A 44 -17.59 -4.86 4.00
CA SER A 44 -16.56 -3.96 3.46
C SER A 44 -15.26 -4.03 4.26
N ILE A 45 -15.34 -4.05 5.60
CA ILE A 45 -14.17 -4.20 6.48
C ILE A 45 -13.50 -5.55 6.25
N THR A 46 -14.27 -6.63 6.22
CA THR A 46 -13.73 -7.97 6.00
C THR A 46 -13.03 -8.08 4.64
N MET A 47 -13.63 -7.51 3.60
CA MET A 47 -13.08 -7.52 2.25
C MET A 47 -11.76 -6.75 2.20
N ILE A 48 -11.71 -5.52 2.71
CA ILE A 48 -10.49 -4.69 2.65
C ILE A 48 -9.36 -5.31 3.47
N VAL A 49 -9.64 -5.83 4.66
CA VAL A 49 -8.63 -6.50 5.49
C VAL A 49 -8.09 -7.75 4.80
N SER A 50 -8.98 -8.57 4.23
CA SER A 50 -8.59 -9.80 3.54
C SER A 50 -7.71 -9.53 2.33
N VAL A 51 -8.06 -8.56 1.47
CA VAL A 51 -7.27 -8.23 0.28
C VAL A 51 -5.93 -7.61 0.66
N PHE A 52 -5.88 -6.77 1.71
CA PHE A 52 -4.62 -6.21 2.19
C PHE A 52 -3.71 -7.29 2.75
N MET A 53 -4.21 -8.17 3.60
CA MET A 53 -3.41 -9.27 4.15
C MET A 53 -2.88 -10.21 3.05
N ALA A 54 -3.74 -10.59 2.10
CA ALA A 54 -3.35 -11.42 0.97
C ALA A 54 -2.31 -10.71 0.08
N GLY A 55 -2.58 -9.46 -0.31
CA GLY A 55 -1.70 -8.68 -1.17
C GLY A 55 -0.34 -8.41 -0.53
N LEU A 56 -0.33 -7.95 0.73
CA LEU A 56 0.91 -7.72 1.48
C LEU A 56 1.72 -9.01 1.65
N GLY A 57 1.07 -10.13 2.00
CA GLY A 57 1.76 -11.41 2.18
C GLY A 57 2.36 -11.96 0.88
N ILE A 58 1.57 -12.01 -0.19
CA ILE A 58 2.04 -12.45 -1.52
C ILE A 58 3.09 -11.49 -2.04
N GLY A 59 2.87 -10.17 -1.91
CA GLY A 59 3.81 -9.14 -2.30
C GLY A 59 5.15 -9.25 -1.59
N ALA A 60 5.16 -9.47 -0.28
CA ALA A 60 6.37 -9.64 0.50
C ALA A 60 7.19 -10.86 0.03
N PHE A 61 6.53 -11.98 -0.26
CA PHE A 61 7.19 -13.18 -0.76
C PHE A 61 7.86 -12.95 -2.13
N PHE A 62 7.18 -12.29 -3.05
CA PHE A 62 7.76 -11.98 -4.37
C PHE A 62 8.76 -10.83 -4.31
N GLY A 63 8.55 -9.85 -3.43
CA GLY A 63 9.47 -8.74 -3.23
C GLY A 63 10.86 -9.18 -2.80
N GLY A 64 10.95 -10.16 -1.89
CA GLY A 64 12.22 -10.78 -1.52
C GLY A 64 12.92 -11.44 -2.70
N ARG A 65 12.19 -12.25 -3.50
CA ARG A 65 12.76 -12.88 -4.71
C ARG A 65 13.22 -11.87 -5.75
N ILE A 66 12.46 -10.82 -5.98
CA ILE A 66 12.82 -9.74 -6.91
C ILE A 66 14.12 -9.06 -6.46
N ALA A 67 14.27 -8.82 -5.16
CA ALA A 67 15.48 -8.25 -4.59
C ALA A 67 16.70 -9.15 -4.84
N ASP A 68 16.55 -10.47 -4.69
CA ASP A 68 17.60 -11.45 -4.92
C ASP A 68 17.99 -11.56 -6.42
N TRP A 69 17.01 -11.46 -7.32
CA TRP A 69 17.27 -11.54 -8.77
C TRP A 69 17.89 -10.27 -9.35
N PHE A 70 17.58 -9.11 -8.78
CA PHE A 70 18.02 -7.82 -9.30
C PHE A 70 18.67 -6.91 -8.23
N PRO A 71 19.75 -7.38 -7.56
CA PRO A 71 20.35 -6.66 -6.43
C PRO A 71 20.87 -5.25 -6.79
N ASN A 72 21.28 -5.05 -8.05
CA ASN A 72 21.79 -3.77 -8.54
C ASN A 72 20.68 -2.79 -9.00
N LYS A 73 19.43 -3.22 -9.05
CA LYS A 73 18.29 -2.42 -9.54
C LYS A 73 17.20 -2.19 -8.49
N ILE A 74 17.47 -2.52 -7.23
CA ILE A 74 16.46 -2.47 -6.16
C ILE A 74 15.80 -1.10 -6.07
N ILE A 75 16.58 -0.03 -6.04
CA ILE A 75 16.03 1.35 -5.94
C ILE A 75 15.18 1.71 -7.15
N MET A 76 15.60 1.34 -8.35
CA MET A 76 14.82 1.60 -9.57
C MET A 76 13.48 0.85 -9.53
N ILE A 77 13.50 -0.43 -9.11
CA ILE A 77 12.29 -1.24 -8.97
C ILE A 77 11.38 -0.66 -7.89
N PHE A 78 11.93 -0.27 -6.74
CA PHE A 78 11.19 0.38 -5.67
C PHE A 78 10.49 1.67 -6.17
N CYS A 79 11.21 2.55 -6.88
CA CYS A 79 10.62 3.76 -7.44
C CYS A 79 9.49 3.45 -8.44
N MET A 80 9.67 2.45 -9.29
CA MET A 80 8.62 2.03 -10.25
C MET A 80 7.38 1.50 -9.53
N ILE A 81 7.56 0.75 -8.45
CA ILE A 81 6.46 0.25 -7.62
C ILE A 81 5.72 1.39 -6.95
N GLU A 82 6.42 2.34 -6.31
CA GLU A 82 5.80 3.52 -5.68
C GLU A 82 5.03 4.37 -6.69
N MET A 83 5.59 4.56 -7.90
CA MET A 83 4.87 5.23 -9.00
C MET A 83 3.61 4.45 -9.41
N GLY A 84 3.69 3.13 -9.49
CA GLY A 84 2.55 2.27 -9.81
C GLY A 84 1.44 2.36 -8.75
N ILE A 85 1.80 2.38 -7.48
CA ILE A 85 0.86 2.57 -6.36
C ILE A 85 0.19 3.95 -6.46
N GLY A 86 0.98 5.00 -6.67
CA GLY A 86 0.45 6.37 -6.81
C GLY A 86 -0.48 6.54 -8.01
N LEU A 87 -0.10 6.00 -9.18
CA LEU A 87 -0.96 6.02 -10.38
C LEU A 87 -2.26 5.26 -10.15
N PHE A 88 -2.19 4.07 -9.53
CA PHE A 88 -3.40 3.33 -9.18
C PHE A 88 -4.28 4.12 -8.21
N GLY A 89 -3.69 4.77 -7.21
CA GLY A 89 -4.40 5.63 -6.27
C GLY A 89 -5.24 6.70 -6.99
N LEU A 90 -4.65 7.41 -7.96
CA LEU A 90 -5.33 8.46 -8.72
C LEU A 90 -6.55 7.96 -9.51
N ILE A 91 -6.51 6.76 -10.04
CA ILE A 91 -7.59 6.18 -10.83
C ILE A 91 -8.53 5.27 -10.02
N SER A 92 -8.18 4.96 -8.77
CA SER A 92 -8.86 3.96 -7.95
C SER A 92 -10.33 4.30 -7.70
N TYR A 93 -10.65 5.57 -7.49
CA TYR A 93 -12.03 6.03 -7.34
C TYR A 93 -12.89 5.67 -8.55
N SER A 94 -12.43 6.02 -9.74
CA SER A 94 -13.17 5.76 -11.00
C SER A 94 -13.29 4.26 -11.27
N LEU A 95 -12.25 3.48 -10.97
CA LEU A 95 -12.26 2.02 -11.16
C LEU A 95 -13.25 1.34 -10.21
N ILE A 96 -13.22 1.67 -8.92
CA ILE A 96 -14.08 1.06 -7.92
C ILE A 96 -15.55 1.44 -8.18
N MET A 97 -15.83 2.72 -8.40
CA MET A 97 -17.19 3.19 -8.69
C MET A 97 -17.73 2.65 -10.03
N GLY A 98 -16.90 2.61 -11.06
CA GLY A 98 -17.26 2.00 -12.35
C GLY A 98 -17.58 0.52 -12.23
N LEU A 99 -16.79 -0.24 -11.45
CA LEU A 99 -17.02 -1.65 -11.17
C LEU A 99 -18.35 -1.86 -10.42
N GLN A 100 -18.60 -1.07 -9.40
CA GLN A 100 -19.85 -1.13 -8.62
C GLN A 100 -21.06 -0.80 -9.49
N HIS A 101 -20.99 0.24 -10.31
CA HIS A 101 -22.08 0.62 -11.21
C HIS A 101 -22.39 -0.44 -12.25
N THR A 102 -21.39 -1.07 -12.84
CA THR A 102 -21.58 -2.14 -13.84
C THR A 102 -22.12 -3.42 -13.22
N LEU A 103 -21.80 -3.71 -11.95
CA LEU A 103 -22.20 -4.92 -11.26
C LEU A 103 -23.33 -4.70 -10.25
N ILE A 104 -24.01 -3.54 -10.26
CA ILE A 104 -25.08 -3.20 -9.29
C ILE A 104 -26.25 -4.20 -9.28
N HIS A 105 -26.51 -4.85 -10.41
CA HIS A 105 -27.54 -5.88 -10.55
C HIS A 105 -26.98 -7.31 -10.50
N ALA A 106 -25.66 -7.45 -10.30
CA ALA A 106 -25.03 -8.76 -10.22
C ALA A 106 -25.12 -9.34 -8.79
N ASN A 107 -24.78 -10.61 -8.68
CA ASN A 107 -24.67 -11.27 -7.37
C ASN A 107 -23.54 -10.60 -6.55
N THR A 108 -23.79 -10.39 -5.24
CA THR A 108 -22.82 -9.86 -4.28
C THR A 108 -21.48 -10.61 -4.30
N LEU A 109 -21.52 -11.93 -4.54
CA LEU A 109 -20.30 -12.73 -4.67
C LEU A 109 -19.44 -12.30 -5.87
N LEU A 110 -20.07 -12.02 -7.02
CA LEU A 110 -19.35 -11.56 -8.21
C LEU A 110 -18.74 -10.17 -8.01
N LEU A 111 -19.51 -9.25 -7.41
CA LEU A 111 -19.00 -7.93 -7.05
C LEU A 111 -17.82 -8.03 -6.09
N GLY A 112 -17.94 -8.86 -5.04
CA GLY A 112 -16.88 -9.09 -4.06
C GLY A 112 -15.61 -9.66 -4.69
N THR A 113 -15.75 -10.67 -5.53
CA THR A 113 -14.60 -11.31 -6.19
C THR A 113 -13.89 -10.34 -7.15
N ALA A 114 -14.65 -9.60 -7.95
CA ALA A 114 -14.09 -8.61 -8.87
C ALA A 114 -13.35 -7.49 -8.12
N THR A 115 -13.93 -6.98 -7.04
CA THR A 115 -13.31 -5.97 -6.18
C THR A 115 -12.05 -6.51 -5.49
N PHE A 116 -12.09 -7.75 -5.01
CA PHE A 116 -10.93 -8.40 -4.41
C PHE A 116 -9.73 -8.44 -5.36
N PHE A 117 -9.92 -8.91 -6.58
CA PHE A 117 -8.85 -8.96 -7.58
C PHE A 117 -8.39 -7.57 -8.04
N LEU A 118 -9.29 -6.60 -8.13
CA LEU A 118 -8.94 -5.22 -8.47
C LEU A 118 -7.99 -4.62 -7.41
N LEU A 119 -8.30 -4.78 -6.14
CA LEU A 119 -7.50 -4.23 -5.03
C LEU A 119 -6.28 -5.09 -4.68
N LEU A 120 -6.26 -6.37 -5.09
CA LEU A 120 -5.11 -7.24 -4.88
C LEU A 120 -3.86 -6.72 -5.60
N PHE A 121 -4.02 -6.08 -6.76
CA PHE A 121 -2.90 -5.54 -7.53
C PHE A 121 -2.11 -4.47 -6.76
N PRO A 122 -2.72 -3.34 -6.32
CA PRO A 122 -1.96 -2.32 -5.58
C PRO A 122 -1.47 -2.83 -4.22
N THR A 123 -2.23 -3.66 -3.51
CA THR A 123 -1.79 -4.21 -2.22
C THR A 123 -0.63 -5.19 -2.37
N PHE A 124 -0.57 -5.94 -3.47
CA PHE A 124 0.59 -6.74 -3.85
C PHE A 124 1.83 -5.86 -4.05
N LEU A 125 1.72 -4.75 -4.80
CA LEU A 125 2.82 -3.79 -4.98
C LEU A 125 3.29 -3.23 -3.64
N MET A 126 2.38 -2.80 -2.77
CA MET A 126 2.71 -2.32 -1.41
C MET A 126 3.47 -3.38 -0.61
N GLY A 127 3.08 -4.66 -0.73
CA GLY A 127 3.75 -5.77 -0.04
C GLY A 127 5.20 -5.99 -0.47
N THR A 128 5.54 -5.68 -1.73
CA THR A 128 6.90 -5.88 -2.24
C THR A 128 7.91 -4.87 -1.70
N THR A 129 7.47 -3.70 -1.24
CA THR A 129 8.32 -2.55 -0.91
C THR A 129 9.23 -2.79 0.29
N LEU A 130 8.71 -3.39 1.37
CA LEU A 130 9.50 -3.66 2.58
C LEU A 130 10.68 -4.62 2.33
N PRO A 131 10.49 -5.80 1.71
CA PRO A 131 11.60 -6.70 1.41
C PRO A 131 12.65 -6.09 0.47
N LEU A 132 12.22 -5.34 -0.54
CA LEU A 132 13.13 -4.63 -1.45
C LEU A 132 14.02 -3.65 -0.69
N LEU A 133 13.43 -2.77 0.13
CA LEU A 133 14.21 -1.80 0.91
C LEU A 133 15.08 -2.49 1.97
N THR A 134 14.59 -3.54 2.62
CA THR A 134 15.39 -4.31 3.58
C THR A 134 16.63 -4.91 2.92
N SER A 135 16.46 -5.52 1.74
CA SER A 135 17.59 -6.06 0.99
C SER A 135 18.60 -4.97 0.59
N PHE A 136 18.12 -3.79 0.21
CA PHE A 136 18.98 -2.65 -0.08
C PHE A 136 19.73 -2.15 1.16
N PHE A 137 19.05 -1.98 2.29
CA PHE A 137 19.65 -1.52 3.56
C PHE A 137 20.72 -2.49 4.05
N ASN A 138 20.52 -3.79 3.88
CA ASN A 138 21.48 -4.82 4.27
C ASN A 138 22.81 -4.78 3.48
N GLN A 139 22.89 -4.03 2.38
CA GLN A 139 24.16 -3.76 1.70
C GLN A 139 25.06 -2.79 2.49
N PHE A 140 24.48 -2.00 3.40
CA PHE A 140 25.16 -0.96 4.18
C PHE A 140 25.14 -1.23 5.68
N ILE A 141 24.13 -1.92 6.18
CA ILE A 141 23.89 -2.26 7.58
C ILE A 141 24.03 -3.77 7.73
N THR A 142 24.99 -4.22 8.54
CA THR A 142 25.26 -5.66 8.72
C THR A 142 24.20 -6.36 9.59
N ASN A 143 23.47 -5.60 10.40
CA ASN A 143 22.43 -6.14 11.28
C ASN A 143 21.07 -6.11 10.56
N ILE A 144 20.63 -7.27 10.08
CA ILE A 144 19.33 -7.44 9.39
C ILE A 144 18.16 -7.00 10.26
N GLY A 145 18.20 -7.30 11.56
CA GLY A 145 17.17 -6.91 12.51
C GLY A 145 17.02 -5.38 12.63
N GLU A 146 18.14 -4.65 12.60
CA GLU A 146 18.15 -3.19 12.60
C GLU A 146 17.55 -2.62 11.32
N SER A 147 17.90 -3.16 10.18
CA SER A 147 17.34 -2.75 8.89
C SER A 147 15.82 -2.93 8.84
N ILE A 148 15.34 -4.13 9.19
CA ILE A 148 13.90 -4.44 9.23
C ILE A 148 13.19 -3.57 10.26
N GLY A 149 13.74 -3.50 11.49
CA GLY A 149 13.13 -2.75 12.58
C GLY A 149 12.97 -1.27 12.26
N THR A 150 14.00 -0.65 11.68
CA THR A 150 13.97 0.77 11.28
C THR A 150 12.92 1.01 10.20
N LEU A 151 12.93 0.24 9.12
CA LEU A 151 11.98 0.40 8.02
C LEU A 151 10.54 0.14 8.49
N TYR A 152 10.33 -0.93 9.24
CA TYR A 152 9.01 -1.28 9.76
C TYR A 152 8.47 -0.20 10.71
N PHE A 153 9.32 0.33 11.61
CA PHE A 153 8.93 1.39 12.54
C PHE A 153 8.43 2.64 11.79
N TYR A 154 9.22 3.16 10.85
CA TYR A 154 8.85 4.38 10.13
C TYR A 154 7.64 4.17 9.22
N ASN A 155 7.53 3.03 8.54
CA ASN A 155 6.37 2.71 7.72
C ASN A 155 5.09 2.60 8.56
N THR A 156 5.16 1.91 9.69
CA THR A 156 4.01 1.74 10.60
C THR A 156 3.61 3.06 11.25
N LEU A 157 4.59 3.89 11.63
CA LEU A 157 4.31 5.23 12.15
C LEU A 157 3.63 6.11 11.10
N GLY A 158 4.11 6.07 9.85
CA GLY A 158 3.45 6.71 8.71
C GLY A 158 2.02 6.23 8.55
N ALA A 159 1.81 4.92 8.54
CA ALA A 159 0.51 4.28 8.43
C ALA A 159 -0.46 4.73 9.54
N ALA A 160 -0.02 4.75 10.79
CA ALA A 160 -0.82 5.21 11.92
C ALA A 160 -1.27 6.66 11.75
N LEU A 161 -0.34 7.55 11.38
CA LEU A 161 -0.67 8.96 11.13
C LEU A 161 -1.56 9.15 9.91
N GLY A 162 -1.36 8.36 8.83
CA GLY A 162 -2.22 8.35 7.64
C GLY A 162 -3.66 7.95 7.97
N SER A 163 -3.84 6.90 8.77
CA SER A 163 -5.15 6.46 9.23
C SER A 163 -5.85 7.53 10.08
N LEU A 164 -5.15 8.14 11.04
CA LEU A 164 -5.69 9.23 11.86
C LEU A 164 -6.07 10.44 10.99
N ALA A 165 -5.17 10.87 10.10
CA ALA A 165 -5.43 11.98 9.19
C ALA A 165 -6.66 11.73 8.31
N THR A 166 -6.82 10.53 7.80
CA THR A 166 -7.98 10.16 6.98
C THR A 166 -9.26 10.21 7.80
N GLY A 167 -9.28 9.58 8.96
CA GLY A 167 -10.49 9.49 9.79
C GLY A 167 -10.96 10.84 10.34
N PHE A 168 -10.04 11.69 10.80
CA PHE A 168 -10.39 12.94 11.47
C PHE A 168 -10.40 14.18 10.54
N VAL A 169 -9.62 14.17 9.47
CA VAL A 169 -9.43 15.35 8.61
C VAL A 169 -10.01 15.12 7.22
N LEU A 170 -9.50 14.15 6.48
CA LEU A 170 -9.86 14.00 5.07
C LEU A 170 -11.35 13.71 4.89
N LEU A 171 -11.90 12.76 5.63
CA LEU A 171 -13.29 12.35 5.48
C LEU A 171 -14.31 13.37 6.04
N ASN A 172 -13.87 14.34 6.84
CA ASN A 172 -14.73 15.42 7.32
C ASN A 172 -14.72 16.65 6.38
N HIS A 173 -13.65 16.85 5.60
CA HIS A 173 -13.45 18.05 4.80
C HIS A 173 -13.41 17.81 3.29
N LEU A 174 -13.14 16.57 2.86
CA LEU A 174 -13.00 16.22 1.45
C LEU A 174 -14.01 15.14 1.05
N THR A 175 -14.39 15.15 -0.23
CA THR A 175 -15.13 14.04 -0.82
C THR A 175 -14.20 12.84 -1.05
N LEU A 176 -14.75 11.63 -1.16
CA LEU A 176 -13.97 10.41 -1.41
C LEU A 176 -13.13 10.51 -2.68
N SER A 177 -13.63 11.19 -3.72
CA SER A 177 -12.89 11.40 -4.96
C SER A 177 -11.71 12.36 -4.84
N GLN A 178 -11.68 13.22 -3.81
CA GLN A 178 -10.60 14.17 -3.56
C GLN A 178 -9.55 13.62 -2.58
N SER A 179 -9.87 12.55 -1.85
CA SER A 179 -8.99 11.96 -0.85
C SER A 179 -8.20 10.75 -1.37
N THR A 180 -8.48 10.27 -2.55
CA THR A 180 -7.70 9.24 -3.28
C THR A 180 -6.82 9.85 -4.34
#